data_e102873f5eae60e9739632905d98a174
#
_entry.id   e102873f5eae60e9739632905d98a174
#
_cell.length_a   1.000
_cell.length_b   1.000
_cell.length_c   1.000
_cell.angle_alpha   90.00
_cell.angle_beta   90.00
_cell.angle_gamma   90.00
#
_symmetry.space_group_name_H-M   'P 1'
#
loop_
_entity.id
_entity.type
_entity.pdbx_description
1 polymer ?
#
loop_
_entity_poly.entity_id
_entity_poly.type
_entity_poly.pdbx_seq_one_letter_code
_entity_poly.pdbx_strand_id
1 'polypeptide(L)'
;MKPVVWLIGGTSESRNLIKFMAELDIILYVSVATDYGASLIEAQTNLHVMVERMDLSAMRNFITVNKPDCVIDATHPYATIVTSTVQKACEETGCEYLRLVRPAAEEHENCIIVQDFNEAVELLSHTEGNIFLTTGSKTLQELDRKSVV
;
A
#
# COMPACT_ATOMS: atom_id res chain seq x y z
N MET A 1 28.14 11.89 2.18
CA MET A 1 27.07 11.37 3.09
C MET A 1 26.25 10.42 2.26
N LYS A 2 25.88 9.24 2.78
CA LYS A 2 25.04 8.31 2.00
C LYS A 2 23.61 8.86 1.90
N PRO A 3 22.96 8.76 0.74
CA PRO A 3 21.56 9.13 0.62
C PRO A 3 20.69 8.31 1.58
N VAL A 4 19.68 8.94 2.14
CA VAL A 4 18.72 8.32 3.06
C VAL A 4 17.37 8.25 2.35
N VAL A 5 16.80 7.07 2.27
CA VAL A 5 15.49 6.85 1.65
C VAL A 5 14.55 6.23 2.67
N TRP A 6 13.32 6.74 2.75
CA TRP A 6 12.26 6.13 3.53
C TRP A 6 11.19 5.55 2.62
N LEU A 7 11.03 4.23 2.64
CA LEU A 7 10.04 3.50 1.83
C LEU A 7 8.89 3.02 2.71
N ILE A 8 7.67 3.35 2.34
CA ILE A 8 6.44 2.85 2.97
C ILE A 8 5.93 1.69 2.12
N GLY A 9 6.04 0.47 2.66
CA GLY A 9 5.87 -0.76 1.92
C GLY A 9 4.63 -1.56 2.31
N GLY A 10 4.65 -2.83 1.96
CA GLY A 10 3.59 -3.81 2.23
C GLY A 10 3.05 -4.52 0.99
N THR A 11 3.58 -4.22 -0.19
CA THR A 11 3.20 -4.83 -1.46
C THR A 11 4.35 -5.69 -2.04
N SER A 12 4.05 -6.48 -3.06
CA SER A 12 5.06 -7.22 -3.84
C SER A 12 6.02 -6.27 -4.54
N GLU A 13 5.52 -5.17 -5.06
CA GLU A 13 6.31 -4.15 -5.74
C GLU A 13 7.28 -3.48 -4.77
N SER A 14 6.82 -3.18 -3.55
CA SER A 14 7.71 -2.62 -2.53
C SER A 14 8.85 -3.58 -2.19
N ARG A 15 8.61 -4.88 -2.11
CA ARG A 15 9.66 -5.88 -1.86
C ARG A 15 10.67 -5.97 -3.01
N ASN A 16 10.20 -5.89 -4.26
CA ASN A 16 11.10 -5.87 -5.41
C ASN A 16 11.97 -4.60 -5.42
N LEU A 17 11.37 -3.44 -5.08
CA LEU A 17 12.12 -2.20 -4.97
C LEU A 17 13.14 -2.25 -3.82
N ILE A 18 12.78 -2.80 -2.67
CA ILE A 18 13.69 -2.98 -1.53
C ILE A 18 14.91 -3.83 -1.94
N LYS A 19 14.70 -4.96 -2.63
CA LYS A 19 15.79 -5.82 -3.12
C LYS A 19 16.75 -5.05 -4.03
N PHE A 20 16.23 -4.28 -4.96
CA PHE A 20 17.04 -3.45 -5.85
C PHE A 20 17.81 -2.36 -5.09
N MET A 21 17.13 -1.65 -4.17
CA MET A 21 17.73 -0.55 -3.42
C MET A 21 18.76 -1.01 -2.40
N ALA A 22 18.64 -2.22 -1.92
CA ALA A 22 19.58 -2.80 -0.97
C ALA A 22 20.99 -3.02 -1.55
N GLU A 23 21.11 -3.11 -2.87
CA GLU A 23 22.40 -3.17 -3.58
C GLU A 23 23.07 -1.79 -3.74
N LEU A 24 22.35 -0.71 -3.42
CA LEU A 24 22.84 0.65 -3.55
C LEU A 24 23.56 1.10 -2.26
N ASP A 25 24.47 2.06 -2.39
CA ASP A 25 25.17 2.67 -1.25
C ASP A 25 24.33 3.76 -0.58
N ILE A 26 23.19 3.38 0.00
CA ILE A 26 22.20 4.22 0.66
C ILE A 26 21.87 3.71 2.06
N ILE A 27 21.20 4.52 2.86
CA ILE A 27 20.52 4.09 4.09
C ILE A 27 19.02 3.98 3.75
N LEU A 28 18.45 2.78 3.90
CA LEU A 28 17.07 2.51 3.56
C LEU A 28 16.25 2.20 4.82
N TYR A 29 15.33 3.10 5.16
CA TYR A 29 14.27 2.84 6.14
C TYR A 29 13.05 2.28 5.43
N VAL A 30 12.46 1.21 5.99
CA VAL A 30 11.23 0.61 5.45
C VAL A 30 10.20 0.49 6.54
N SER A 31 9.05 1.12 6.36
CA SER A 31 7.88 0.97 7.23
C SER A 31 6.89 0.00 6.62
N VAL A 32 6.44 -0.97 7.41
CA VAL A 32 5.36 -1.91 7.08
C VAL A 32 4.33 -1.93 8.20
N ALA A 33 3.08 -2.25 7.87
CA ALA A 33 1.98 -2.20 8.82
C ALA A 33 1.86 -3.44 9.73
N THR A 34 2.57 -4.54 9.42
CA THR A 34 2.42 -5.84 10.10
C THR A 34 3.74 -6.59 10.21
N ASP A 35 3.87 -7.42 11.26
CA ASP A 35 5.01 -8.33 11.44
C ASP A 35 5.15 -9.30 10.27
N TYR A 36 4.03 -9.77 9.72
CA TYR A 36 4.04 -10.59 8.51
C TYR A 36 4.68 -9.86 7.32
N GLY A 37 4.34 -8.59 7.12
CA GLY A 37 4.99 -7.76 6.08
C GLY A 37 6.50 -7.65 6.28
N ALA A 38 6.94 -7.49 7.52
CA ALA A 38 8.36 -7.44 7.87
C ALA A 38 9.07 -8.78 7.64
N SER A 39 8.44 -9.90 7.99
CA SER A 39 9.02 -11.25 7.84
C SER A 39 9.29 -11.64 6.38
N LEU A 40 8.68 -10.94 5.42
CA LEU A 40 8.91 -11.14 3.99
C LEU A 40 10.08 -10.32 3.43
N ILE A 41 10.73 -9.51 4.27
CA ILE A 41 11.87 -8.66 3.89
C ILE A 41 13.15 -9.29 4.40
N GLU A 42 14.08 -9.60 3.51
CA GLU A 42 15.37 -10.15 3.87
C GLU A 42 16.23 -9.09 4.56
N ALA A 43 16.84 -9.45 5.69
CA ALA A 43 17.71 -8.55 6.44
C ALA A 43 18.97 -8.20 5.65
N GLN A 44 19.32 -6.90 5.64
CA GLN A 44 20.51 -6.37 4.95
C GLN A 44 21.16 -5.27 5.80
N THR A 45 22.44 -5.01 5.58
CA THR A 45 23.24 -4.12 6.43
C THR A 45 22.84 -2.64 6.35
N ASN A 46 22.28 -2.22 5.23
CA ASN A 46 21.85 -0.83 4.98
C ASN A 46 20.33 -0.63 5.15
N LEU A 47 19.62 -1.67 5.62
CA LEU A 47 18.16 -1.71 5.70
C LEU A 47 17.69 -1.70 7.15
N HIS A 48 16.80 -0.78 7.48
CA HIS A 48 16.13 -0.64 8.77
C HIS A 48 14.63 -0.85 8.61
N VAL A 49 14.13 -2.04 9.00
CA VAL A 49 12.70 -2.36 8.91
C VAL A 49 11.98 -1.96 10.20
N MET A 50 10.88 -1.24 10.07
CA MET A 50 10.01 -0.80 11.15
C MET A 50 8.61 -1.35 10.94
N VAL A 51 8.04 -1.95 12.01
CA VAL A 51 6.65 -2.43 12.00
C VAL A 51 5.82 -1.46 12.81
N GLU A 52 5.25 -0.47 12.13
CA GLU A 52 4.50 0.58 12.81
C GLU A 52 3.47 1.22 11.88
N ARG A 53 2.31 1.54 12.45
CA ARG A 53 1.30 2.39 11.80
C ARG A 53 1.46 3.81 12.34
N MET A 54 2.10 4.65 11.56
CA MET A 54 2.38 6.03 11.94
C MET A 54 1.19 6.94 11.57
N ASP A 55 0.84 7.82 12.48
CA ASP A 55 0.00 8.97 12.20
C ASP A 55 0.81 10.13 11.58
N LEU A 56 0.14 11.22 11.24
CA LEU A 56 0.78 12.39 10.64
C LEU A 56 1.90 12.96 11.52
N SER A 57 1.71 12.99 12.84
CA SER A 57 2.70 13.55 13.79
C SER A 57 3.95 12.68 13.85
N ALA A 58 3.77 11.35 13.91
CA ALA A 58 4.86 10.38 13.91
C ALA A 58 5.64 10.44 12.58
N MET A 59 4.95 10.53 11.45
CA MET A 59 5.59 10.65 10.13
C MET A 59 6.43 11.92 10.00
N ARG A 60 5.90 13.08 10.43
CA ARG A 60 6.66 14.34 10.44
C ARG A 60 7.89 14.27 11.35
N ASN A 61 7.73 13.71 12.54
CA ASN A 61 8.85 13.53 13.46
C ASN A 61 9.92 12.62 12.85
N PHE A 62 9.52 11.51 12.22
CA PHE A 62 10.44 10.61 11.55
C PHE A 62 11.24 11.32 10.45
N ILE A 63 10.58 12.10 9.59
CA ILE A 63 11.24 12.87 8.53
C ILE A 63 12.20 13.89 9.13
N THR A 64 11.78 14.62 10.18
CA THR A 64 12.61 15.66 10.81
C THR A 64 13.87 15.09 11.47
N VAL A 65 13.75 13.93 12.11
CA VAL A 65 14.86 13.27 12.83
C VAL A 65 15.82 12.57 11.86
N ASN A 66 15.29 11.77 10.94
CA ASN A 66 16.10 10.92 10.06
C ASN A 66 16.50 11.62 8.76
N LYS A 67 15.86 12.73 8.41
CA LYS A 67 16.15 13.58 7.26
C LYS A 67 16.32 12.79 5.96
N PRO A 68 15.32 11.99 5.56
CA PRO A 68 15.39 11.30 4.30
C PRO A 68 15.46 12.31 3.13
N ASP A 69 16.27 11.99 2.14
CA ASP A 69 16.35 12.76 0.90
C ASP A 69 15.05 12.62 0.10
N CYS A 70 14.41 11.45 0.17
CA CYS A 70 13.06 11.25 -0.37
C CYS A 70 12.28 10.19 0.39
N VAL A 71 10.95 10.28 0.30
CA VAL A 71 10.00 9.28 0.78
C VAL A 71 9.34 8.60 -0.41
N ILE A 72 9.39 7.27 -0.45
CA ILE A 72 8.75 6.46 -1.50
C ILE A 72 7.53 5.77 -0.91
N ASP A 73 6.35 6.14 -1.37
CA ASP A 73 5.11 5.46 -1.05
C ASP A 73 4.84 4.33 -2.04
N ALA A 74 5.09 3.10 -1.61
CA ALA A 74 4.85 1.86 -2.36
C ALA A 74 3.73 1.03 -1.72
N THR A 75 2.77 1.69 -1.06
CA THR A 75 1.60 1.04 -0.47
C THR A 75 0.58 0.61 -1.52
N HIS A 76 -0.36 -0.24 -1.12
CA HIS A 76 -1.43 -0.67 -2.01
C HIS A 76 -2.27 0.53 -2.52
N PRO A 77 -2.74 0.54 -3.77
CA PRO A 77 -3.57 1.63 -4.30
C PRO A 77 -4.77 2.00 -3.44
N TYR A 78 -5.37 1.03 -2.74
CA TYR A 78 -6.50 1.26 -1.85
C TYR A 78 -6.12 1.72 -0.42
N ALA A 79 -4.86 1.89 -0.13
CA ALA A 79 -4.38 2.40 1.15
C ALA A 79 -4.41 3.95 1.18
N THR A 80 -5.55 4.54 0.83
CA THR A 80 -5.72 5.99 0.62
C THR A 80 -5.38 6.83 1.86
N ILE A 81 -5.68 6.31 3.05
CA ILE A 81 -5.41 7.03 4.32
C ILE A 81 -3.90 7.19 4.53
N VAL A 82 -3.12 6.12 4.42
CA VAL A 82 -1.66 6.23 4.62
C VAL A 82 -1.02 7.06 3.51
N THR A 83 -1.47 6.92 2.26
CA THR A 83 -1.00 7.73 1.14
C THR A 83 -1.22 9.22 1.38
N SER A 84 -2.43 9.63 1.76
CA SER A 84 -2.72 11.05 2.05
C SER A 84 -1.95 11.56 3.27
N THR A 85 -1.74 10.71 4.28
CA THR A 85 -1.00 11.07 5.50
C THR A 85 0.49 11.31 5.21
N VAL A 86 1.13 10.40 4.47
CA VAL A 86 2.56 10.55 4.13
C VAL A 86 2.79 11.70 3.17
N GLN A 87 1.92 11.90 2.17
CA GLN A 87 1.99 13.04 1.26
C GLN A 87 1.95 14.34 2.04
N LYS A 88 0.99 14.48 2.95
CA LYS A 88 0.88 15.67 3.82
C LYS A 88 2.11 15.84 4.72
N ALA A 89 2.66 14.77 5.29
CA ALA A 89 3.86 14.85 6.10
C ALA A 89 5.06 15.37 5.29
N CYS A 90 5.21 14.91 4.05
CA CYS A 90 6.26 15.38 3.14
C CYS A 90 6.07 16.85 2.74
N GLU A 91 4.84 17.26 2.41
CA GLU A 91 4.51 18.66 2.11
C GLU A 91 4.86 19.61 3.27
N GLU A 92 4.46 19.24 4.51
CA GLU A 92 4.71 20.06 5.70
C GLU A 92 6.19 20.10 6.11
N THR A 93 6.99 19.11 5.75
CA THR A 93 8.43 19.04 6.08
C THR A 93 9.36 19.45 4.94
N GLY A 94 8.81 19.65 3.73
CA GLY A 94 9.59 19.95 2.54
C GLY A 94 10.40 18.75 2.01
N CYS A 95 10.05 17.51 2.40
CA CYS A 95 10.72 16.32 1.93
C CYS A 95 10.15 15.88 0.57
N GLU A 96 11.02 15.40 -0.33
CA GLU A 96 10.57 14.89 -1.63
C GLU A 96 9.68 13.64 -1.45
N TYR A 97 8.54 13.61 -2.16
CA TYR A 97 7.58 12.51 -2.14
C TYR A 97 7.47 11.87 -3.53
N LEU A 98 7.63 10.55 -3.56
CA LEU A 98 7.48 9.73 -4.75
C LEU A 98 6.41 8.67 -4.51
N ARG A 99 5.51 8.49 -5.48
CA ARG A 99 4.51 7.41 -5.45
C ARG A 99 4.86 6.32 -6.46
N LEU A 100 5.03 5.09 -5.98
CA LEU A 100 5.14 3.92 -6.86
C LEU A 100 3.72 3.48 -7.27
N VAL A 101 3.39 3.71 -8.53
CA VAL A 101 2.08 3.38 -9.09
C VAL A 101 2.22 2.16 -9.99
N ARG A 102 1.34 1.19 -9.82
CA ARG A 102 1.22 0.08 -10.77
C ARG A 102 0.59 0.59 -12.06
N PRO A 103 1.00 0.05 -13.22
CA PRO A 103 0.19 0.18 -14.42
C PRO A 103 -1.23 -0.29 -14.13
N ALA A 104 -2.23 0.41 -14.66
CA ALA A 104 -3.60 -0.09 -14.60
C ALA A 104 -3.64 -1.49 -15.24
N ALA A 105 -4.39 -2.41 -14.63
CA ALA A 105 -4.66 -3.69 -15.28
C ALA A 105 -5.36 -3.42 -16.62
N GLU A 106 -4.96 -4.13 -17.66
CA GLU A 106 -5.69 -4.08 -18.92
C GLU A 106 -7.13 -4.53 -18.68
N GLU A 107 -8.09 -3.74 -19.15
CA GLU A 107 -9.50 -4.10 -19.10
C GLU A 107 -9.70 -5.38 -19.96
N HIS A 108 -10.10 -6.46 -19.31
CA HIS A 108 -10.46 -7.67 -20.04
C HIS A 108 -11.82 -7.48 -20.73
N GLU A 109 -11.93 -7.84 -22.01
CA GLU A 109 -13.17 -7.75 -22.80
C GLU A 109 -14.38 -8.44 -22.13
N ASN A 110 -14.14 -9.37 -21.22
CA ASN A 110 -15.16 -10.12 -20.49
C ASN A 110 -15.43 -9.58 -19.06
N CYS A 111 -14.94 -8.39 -18.71
CA CYS A 111 -15.19 -7.77 -17.42
C CYS A 111 -16.37 -6.81 -17.51
N ILE A 112 -17.32 -6.93 -16.59
CA ILE A 112 -18.36 -5.93 -16.40
C ILE A 112 -17.86 -4.95 -15.35
N ILE A 113 -17.69 -3.69 -15.74
CA ILE A 113 -17.28 -2.62 -14.83
C ILE A 113 -18.53 -2.01 -14.20
N VAL A 114 -18.54 -1.92 -12.89
CA VAL A 114 -19.60 -1.30 -12.10
C VAL A 114 -19.06 -0.09 -11.36
N GLN A 115 -19.92 0.91 -11.14
CA GLN A 115 -19.53 2.20 -10.55
C GLN A 115 -19.32 2.10 -9.04
N ASP A 116 -20.13 1.29 -8.38
CA ASP A 116 -20.08 1.13 -6.93
C ASP A 116 -20.51 -0.28 -6.49
N PHE A 117 -20.49 -0.49 -5.18
CA PHE A 117 -20.83 -1.76 -4.57
C PHE A 117 -22.31 -2.11 -4.73
N ASN A 118 -23.22 -1.15 -4.73
CA ASN A 118 -24.64 -1.39 -4.87
C ASN A 118 -24.98 -1.93 -6.26
N GLU A 119 -24.40 -1.33 -7.29
CA GLU A 119 -24.51 -1.81 -8.66
C GLU A 119 -23.97 -3.24 -8.82
N ALA A 120 -22.81 -3.54 -8.15
CA ALA A 120 -22.29 -4.90 -8.12
C ALA A 120 -23.26 -5.89 -7.48
N VAL A 121 -23.87 -5.53 -6.34
CA VAL A 121 -24.86 -6.36 -5.64
C VAL A 121 -26.11 -6.58 -6.50
N GLU A 122 -26.58 -5.56 -7.19
CA GLU A 122 -27.72 -5.65 -8.10
C GLU A 122 -27.44 -6.61 -9.26
N LEU A 123 -26.29 -6.47 -9.91
CA LEU A 123 -25.85 -7.35 -10.99
C LEU A 123 -25.77 -8.82 -10.51
N LEU A 124 -25.12 -9.04 -9.37
CA LEU A 124 -24.95 -10.36 -8.78
C LEU A 124 -26.28 -11.01 -8.36
N SER A 125 -27.28 -10.21 -7.99
CA SER A 125 -28.62 -10.73 -7.62
C SER A 125 -29.37 -11.39 -8.78
N HIS A 126 -28.97 -11.11 -10.01
CA HIS A 126 -29.54 -11.67 -11.24
C HIS A 126 -28.63 -12.74 -11.88
N THR A 127 -27.48 -13.04 -11.23
CA THR A 127 -26.54 -14.02 -11.73
C THR A 127 -26.86 -15.41 -11.16
N GLU A 128 -26.97 -16.40 -12.04
CA GLU A 128 -27.15 -17.81 -11.63
C GLU A 128 -25.81 -18.49 -11.37
N GLY A 129 -25.78 -19.42 -10.42
CA GLY A 129 -24.61 -20.25 -10.11
C GLY A 129 -23.82 -19.75 -8.89
N ASN A 130 -22.61 -20.29 -8.74
CA ASN A 130 -21.73 -19.97 -7.62
C ASN A 130 -20.91 -18.70 -7.91
N ILE A 131 -20.83 -17.80 -6.93
CA ILE A 131 -20.07 -16.56 -7.04
C ILE A 131 -18.77 -16.71 -6.24
N PHE A 132 -17.63 -16.50 -6.88
CA PHE A 132 -16.34 -16.44 -6.21
C PHE A 132 -15.97 -14.98 -5.92
N LEU A 133 -15.99 -14.63 -4.62
CA LEU A 133 -15.67 -13.29 -4.16
C LEU A 133 -14.19 -13.14 -3.82
N THR A 134 -13.54 -12.16 -4.44
CA THR A 134 -12.16 -11.75 -4.14
C THR A 134 -12.08 -10.43 -3.40
N THR A 135 -13.24 -9.88 -2.98
CA THR A 135 -13.33 -8.64 -2.20
C THR A 135 -12.88 -8.86 -0.74
N GLY A 136 -12.52 -7.78 -0.06
CA GLY A 136 -12.20 -7.84 1.36
C GLY A 136 -13.40 -8.22 2.23
N SER A 137 -13.15 -8.75 3.44
CA SER A 137 -14.18 -9.25 4.36
C SER A 137 -15.23 -8.25 4.83
N LYS A 138 -14.96 -6.95 4.69
CA LYS A 138 -15.87 -5.88 5.16
C LYS A 138 -17.22 -5.85 4.44
N THR A 139 -17.28 -6.31 3.21
CA THR A 139 -18.46 -6.29 2.34
C THR A 139 -19.18 -7.64 2.27
N LEU A 140 -18.64 -8.68 2.91
CA LEU A 140 -19.24 -10.03 2.85
C LEU A 140 -20.66 -10.08 3.41
N GLN A 141 -20.95 -9.35 4.49
CA GLN A 141 -22.28 -9.35 5.10
C GLN A 141 -23.38 -8.79 4.17
N GLU A 142 -23.04 -7.85 3.32
CA GLU A 142 -24.00 -7.26 2.38
C GLU A 142 -24.25 -8.19 1.18
N LEU A 143 -23.24 -8.96 0.78
CA LEU A 143 -23.35 -9.97 -0.26
C LEU A 143 -24.05 -11.24 0.23
N ASP A 144 -23.84 -11.63 1.50
CA ASP A 144 -24.43 -12.84 2.11
C ASP A 144 -25.96 -12.70 2.33
N ARG A 145 -26.44 -11.49 2.61
CA ARG A 145 -27.88 -11.23 2.78
C ARG A 145 -28.74 -11.55 1.55
N LYS A 146 -28.14 -11.70 0.37
CA LYS A 146 -28.83 -12.07 -0.88
C LYS A 146 -28.66 -13.52 -1.28
N SER A 147 -27.79 -14.28 -0.62
CA SER A 147 -27.62 -15.71 -0.85
C SER A 147 -28.54 -16.59 0.02
N VAL A 148 -29.40 -15.98 0.83
CA VAL A 148 -30.40 -16.67 1.64
C VAL A 148 -31.77 -16.35 1.09
N VAL A 149 -32.15 -17.06 0.06
CA VAL A 149 -33.53 -17.38 -0.29
C VAL A 149 -33.66 -18.88 -0.51
#